data_f6ee87ade67f5495e5d47d28a187b9f6
#
_entry.id   f6ee87ade67f5495e5d47d28a187b9f6
#
_cell.length_a   1.000
_cell.length_b   1.000
_cell.length_c   1.000
_cell.angle_alpha   90.00
_cell.angle_beta   90.00
_cell.angle_gamma   90.00
#
_symmetry.space_group_name_H-M   'P 1'
#
loop_
_entity.id
_entity.type
_entity.pdbx_description
1 polymer ?
#
loop_
_entity_poly.entity_id
_entity_poly.type
_entity_poly.pdbx_seq_one_letter_code
_entity_poly.pdbx_strand_id
1 'polypeptide(L)'
;MAIDYTLTVKKIHSLEKIYVLFSASTRMPFVECDPEEFDDQIYIFANEELATAAAKAYAEKQMPTGVIPMEKSQYLAFFGSLHLIGVNMLVFED
;
A
#
# COMPACT_ATOMS: atom_id res chain seq x y z
N MET A 1 10.67 8.96 -11.72
CA MET A 1 11.79 8.17 -11.20
C MET A 1 11.41 6.70 -11.21
N ALA A 2 12.26 5.88 -11.79
CA ALA A 2 11.99 4.45 -11.83
C ALA A 2 12.25 3.83 -10.44
N ILE A 3 11.25 3.14 -9.91
CA ILE A 3 11.40 2.40 -8.68
C ILE A 3 11.92 1.00 -9.04
N ASP A 4 12.96 0.55 -8.35
CA ASP A 4 13.41 -0.83 -8.51
C ASP A 4 12.39 -1.76 -7.84
N TYR A 5 11.46 -2.25 -8.65
CA TYR A 5 10.38 -3.10 -8.19
C TYR A 5 10.89 -4.37 -7.51
N THR A 6 11.97 -4.95 -8.04
CA THR A 6 12.56 -6.16 -7.49
C THR A 6 13.10 -5.91 -6.07
N LEU A 7 13.78 -4.79 -5.88
CA LEU A 7 14.32 -4.45 -4.57
C LEU A 7 13.20 -4.19 -3.56
N THR A 8 12.15 -3.50 -3.97
CA THR A 8 10.98 -3.24 -3.12
C THR A 8 10.31 -4.54 -2.69
N VAL A 9 10.10 -5.46 -3.62
CA VAL A 9 9.50 -6.76 -3.33
C VAL A 9 10.37 -7.56 -2.36
N LYS A 10 11.69 -7.54 -2.53
CA LYS A 10 12.61 -8.22 -1.61
C LYS A 10 12.52 -7.65 -0.20
N LYS A 11 12.48 -6.32 -0.07
CA LYS A 11 12.33 -5.67 1.23
C LYS A 11 11.04 -6.10 1.92
N ILE A 12 9.95 -6.10 1.18
CA ILE A 12 8.65 -6.51 1.71
C ILE A 12 8.69 -7.96 2.19
N HIS A 13 9.23 -8.86 1.39
CA HIS A 13 9.31 -10.28 1.74
C HIS A 13 10.24 -10.56 2.93
N SER A 14 11.15 -9.66 3.26
CA SER A 14 12.00 -9.80 4.44
C SER A 14 11.26 -9.51 5.75
N LEU A 15 10.10 -8.88 5.68
CA LEU A 15 9.31 -8.50 6.84
C LEU A 15 8.25 -9.54 7.15
N GLU A 16 8.07 -9.87 8.42
CA GLU A 16 7.03 -10.80 8.87
C GLU A 16 5.63 -10.18 8.80
N LYS A 17 5.56 -8.85 8.85
CA LYS A 17 4.31 -8.12 8.82
C LYS A 17 4.53 -6.79 8.12
N ILE A 18 3.55 -6.41 7.31
CA ILE A 18 3.47 -5.09 6.68
C ILE A 18 2.13 -4.46 7.03
N TYR A 19 2.01 -3.18 6.76
CA TYR A 19 0.78 -2.42 7.01
C TYR A 19 0.34 -1.75 5.73
N VAL A 20 -0.94 -1.87 5.42
CA VAL A 20 -1.52 -1.27 4.22
C VAL A 20 -2.74 -0.46 4.60
N LEU A 21 -3.11 0.48 3.73
CA LEU A 21 -4.31 1.28 3.93
C LEU A 21 -5.44 0.75 3.07
N PHE A 22 -6.61 0.62 3.67
CA PHE A 22 -7.84 0.29 2.95
C PHE A 22 -8.79 1.47 3.03
N SER A 23 -9.53 1.71 1.95
CA SER A 23 -10.54 2.75 1.95
C SER A 23 -11.68 2.38 2.91
N ALA A 24 -12.02 3.31 3.81
CA ALA A 24 -13.10 3.07 4.77
C ALA A 24 -14.46 2.95 4.10
N SER A 25 -14.67 3.62 2.97
CA SER A 25 -15.94 3.61 2.27
C SER A 25 -16.15 2.37 1.39
N THR A 26 -15.10 1.91 0.71
CA THR A 26 -15.21 0.78 -0.23
C THR A 26 -14.73 -0.54 0.36
N ARG A 27 -13.95 -0.49 1.43
CA ARG A 27 -13.28 -1.64 2.05
C ARG A 27 -12.31 -2.35 1.11
N MET A 28 -11.86 -1.64 0.08
CA MET A 28 -10.83 -2.11 -0.85
C MET A 28 -9.50 -1.44 -0.54
N PRO A 29 -8.38 -2.01 -1.00
CA PRO A 29 -7.09 -1.35 -0.85
C PRO A 29 -7.16 0.09 -1.37
N PHE A 30 -6.56 1.01 -0.63
CA PHE A 30 -6.55 2.42 -1.02
C PHE A 30 -5.51 2.64 -2.12
N VAL A 31 -5.98 2.89 -3.33
CA VAL A 31 -5.14 3.09 -4.51
C VAL A 31 -5.16 4.57 -4.88
N GLU A 32 -3.99 5.14 -5.09
CA GLU A 32 -3.85 6.53 -5.48
C GLU A 32 -3.34 6.61 -6.92
N CYS A 33 -4.05 7.36 -7.75
CA CYS A 33 -3.66 7.54 -9.15
C CYS A 33 -2.78 8.77 -9.30
N ASP A 34 -1.60 8.60 -9.93
CA ASP A 34 -0.74 9.71 -10.27
C ASP A 34 -1.25 10.35 -11.57
N PRO A 35 -1.71 11.62 -11.52
CA PRO A 35 -2.27 12.26 -12.71
C PRO A 35 -1.23 12.59 -13.79
N GLU A 36 0.05 12.64 -13.44
CA GLU A 36 1.10 12.94 -14.41
C GLU A 36 1.59 11.71 -15.15
N GLU A 37 1.77 10.59 -14.44
CA GLU A 37 2.31 9.36 -15.02
C GLU A 37 1.25 8.29 -15.23
N PHE A 38 0.02 8.53 -14.78
CA PHE A 38 -1.12 7.60 -14.89
C PHE A 38 -0.87 6.24 -14.22
N ASP A 39 -0.04 6.24 -13.17
CA ASP A 39 0.20 5.04 -12.38
C ASP A 39 -0.85 4.90 -11.29
N ASP A 40 -1.34 3.68 -11.08
CA ASP A 40 -2.18 3.34 -9.95
C ASP A 40 -1.27 2.74 -8.88
N GLN A 41 -1.09 3.46 -7.79
CA GLN A 41 -0.10 3.10 -6.77
C GLN A 41 -0.74 2.82 -5.42
N ILE A 42 -0.11 1.92 -4.68
CA ILE A 42 -0.47 1.62 -3.32
C ILE A 42 0.75 1.81 -2.41
N TYR A 43 0.50 2.30 -1.19
CA TYR A 43 1.55 2.49 -0.19
C TYR A 43 1.59 1.32 0.76
N ILE A 44 2.80 0.81 1.02
CA ILE A 44 3.06 -0.30 1.94
C ILE A 44 4.03 0.21 3.00
N PHE A 45 3.69 0.00 4.27
CA PHE A 45 4.45 0.54 5.39
C PHE A 45 5.09 -0.59 6.20
N ALA A 46 6.34 -0.37 6.61
CA ALA A 46 7.08 -1.34 7.40
C ALA A 46 6.59 -1.42 8.85
N ASN A 47 5.97 -0.36 9.37
CA ASN A 47 5.49 -0.34 10.74
C ASN A 47 4.17 0.41 10.86
N GLU A 48 3.48 0.16 11.98
CA GLU A 48 2.15 0.70 12.22
C GLU A 48 2.16 2.22 12.38
N GLU A 49 3.24 2.77 12.95
CA GLU A 49 3.33 4.21 13.18
C GLU A 49 3.30 4.99 11.86
N LEU A 50 4.06 4.54 10.88
CA LEU A 50 4.07 5.17 9.55
C LEU A 50 2.71 5.06 8.87
N ALA A 51 2.08 3.90 8.94
CA ALA A 51 0.77 3.69 8.35
C ALA A 51 -0.29 4.56 9.02
N THR A 52 -0.27 4.65 10.34
CA THR A 52 -1.21 5.48 11.09
C THR A 52 -1.05 6.95 10.78
N ALA A 53 0.20 7.43 10.66
CA ALA A 53 0.47 8.81 10.29
C ALA A 53 -0.08 9.13 8.88
N ALA A 54 0.10 8.20 7.94
CA ALA A 54 -0.43 8.36 6.58
C ALA A 54 -1.96 8.36 6.58
N ALA A 55 -2.59 7.45 7.32
CA ALA A 55 -4.04 7.39 7.43
C ALA A 55 -4.61 8.70 8.00
N LYS A 56 -3.94 9.27 8.98
CA LYS A 56 -4.34 10.54 9.57
C LYS A 56 -4.25 11.69 8.55
N ALA A 57 -3.17 11.71 7.76
CA ALA A 57 -3.02 12.74 6.72
C ALA A 57 -4.11 12.62 5.65
N TYR A 58 -4.48 11.40 5.25
CA TYR A 58 -5.57 11.21 4.30
C TYR A 58 -6.93 11.59 4.89
N ALA A 59 -7.15 11.33 6.17
CA ALA A 59 -8.40 11.74 6.84
C ALA A 59 -8.57 13.25 6.82
N GLU A 60 -7.48 14.01 6.97
CA GLU A 60 -7.51 15.48 6.88
C GLU A 60 -7.89 15.98 5.48
N LYS A 61 -7.64 15.15 4.46
CA LYS A 61 -8.05 15.44 3.08
C LYS A 61 -9.42 14.86 2.74
N GLN A 62 -10.18 14.43 3.75
CA GLN A 62 -11.50 13.81 3.60
C GLN A 62 -11.47 12.49 2.82
N MET A 63 -10.36 11.76 2.94
CA MET A 63 -10.21 10.44 2.37
C MET A 63 -9.94 9.45 3.50
N PRO A 64 -10.98 9.00 4.23
CA PRO A 64 -10.76 8.12 5.39
C PRO A 64 -10.26 6.74 4.98
N THR A 65 -9.22 6.30 5.65
CA THR A 65 -8.62 4.99 5.44
C THR A 65 -8.46 4.26 6.77
N GLY A 66 -8.38 2.93 6.72
CA GLY A 66 -8.07 2.10 7.87
C GLY A 66 -6.72 1.41 7.68
N VAL A 67 -5.96 1.29 8.76
CA VAL A 67 -4.69 0.58 8.76
C VAL A 67 -4.96 -0.91 8.95
N ILE A 68 -4.51 -1.73 8.01
CA ILE A 68 -4.70 -3.18 8.06
C ILE A 68 -3.32 -3.84 8.15
N PRO A 69 -3.04 -4.59 9.23
CA PRO A 69 -1.84 -5.39 9.30
C PRO A 69 -1.96 -6.60 8.38
N MET A 70 -0.88 -6.96 7.72
CA MET A 70 -0.85 -8.10 6.82
C MET A 70 0.37 -8.96 7.11
N GLU A 71 0.14 -10.23 7.36
CA GLU A 71 1.20 -11.18 7.66
C GLU A 71 1.81 -11.74 6.38
N LYS A 72 3.04 -12.24 6.50
CA LYS A 72 3.80 -12.76 5.37
C LYS A 72 3.06 -13.86 4.60
N SER A 73 2.29 -14.68 5.29
CA SER A 73 1.48 -15.74 4.65
C SER A 73 0.40 -15.21 3.72
N GLN A 74 0.05 -13.93 3.85
CA GLN A 74 -1.00 -13.28 3.06
C GLN A 74 -0.45 -12.51 1.85
N TYR A 75 0.87 -12.34 1.74
CA TYR A 75 1.47 -11.46 0.74
C TYR A 75 1.14 -11.90 -0.68
N LEU A 76 1.26 -13.18 -0.99
CA LEU A 76 1.05 -13.67 -2.35
C LEU A 76 -0.38 -13.38 -2.82
N ALA A 77 -1.37 -13.70 -2.00
CA ALA A 77 -2.77 -13.46 -2.35
C ALA A 77 -3.07 -11.97 -2.46
N PHE A 78 -2.50 -11.16 -1.56
CA PHE A 78 -2.71 -9.72 -1.57
C PHE A 78 -2.13 -9.08 -2.83
N PHE A 79 -0.87 -9.37 -3.14
CA PHE A 79 -0.22 -8.80 -4.32
C PHE A 79 -0.88 -9.27 -5.61
N GLY A 80 -1.35 -10.52 -5.66
CA GLY A 80 -2.12 -11.02 -6.78
C GLY A 80 -3.42 -10.24 -6.97
N SER A 81 -4.12 -9.93 -5.87
CA SER A 81 -5.35 -9.14 -5.93
C SER A 81 -5.10 -7.71 -6.41
N LEU A 82 -3.98 -7.11 -6.02
CA LEU A 82 -3.61 -5.77 -6.49
C LEU A 82 -3.41 -5.75 -8.01
N HIS A 83 -2.78 -6.78 -8.55
CA HIS A 83 -2.60 -6.90 -9.99
C HIS A 83 -3.96 -6.95 -10.72
N LEU A 84 -4.92 -7.67 -10.17
CA LEU A 84 -6.25 -7.79 -10.76
C LEU A 84 -7.03 -6.48 -10.78
N ILE A 85 -6.80 -5.59 -9.83
CA ILE A 85 -7.47 -4.28 -9.80
C ILE A 85 -6.67 -3.18 -10.49
N GLY A 86 -5.57 -3.53 -11.16
CA GLY A 86 -4.81 -2.61 -12.00
C GLY A 86 -3.73 -1.81 -11.31
N VAL A 87 -3.35 -2.18 -10.08
CA VAL A 87 -2.22 -1.52 -9.40
C VAL A 87 -0.93 -1.88 -10.13
N ASN A 88 -0.19 -0.86 -10.54
CA ASN A 88 1.06 -1.04 -11.29
C ASN A 88 2.29 -0.46 -10.59
N MET A 89 2.11 0.11 -9.39
CA MET A 89 3.23 0.65 -8.63
C MET A 89 3.05 0.39 -7.13
N LEU A 90 4.12 -0.07 -6.48
CA LEU A 90 4.19 -0.22 -5.04
C LEU A 90 5.15 0.84 -4.49
N VAL A 91 4.71 1.59 -3.48
CA VAL A 91 5.55 2.55 -2.78
C VAL A 91 5.76 2.04 -1.36
N PHE A 92 7.00 1.70 -1.04
CA PHE A 92 7.34 1.15 0.26
C PHE A 92 7.97 2.23 1.15
N GLU A 93 7.44 2.37 2.36
CA GLU A 93 7.96 3.32 3.36
C GLU A 93 8.40 2.59 4.63
N ASP A 94 9.62 2.85 5.03
CA ASP A 94 10.20 2.32 6.26
C ASP A 94 10.88 3.37 7.12
#